data_2657d0a8cdd59fd42c3d85221fa907e1
#
_entry.id   2657d0a8cdd59fd42c3d85221fa907e1
#
_cell.length_a   1.000
_cell.length_b   1.000
_cell.length_c   1.000
_cell.angle_alpha   90.00
_cell.angle_beta   90.00
_cell.angle_gamma   90.00
#
_symmetry.space_group_name_H-M   'P 1'
#
loop_
_entity.id
_entity.type
_entity.pdbx_description
1 polymer ?
#
loop_
_entity_poly.entity_id
_entity_poly.type
_entity_poly.pdbx_seq_one_letter_code
_entity_poly.pdbx_strand_id
1 'polypeptide(L)'
;VNHQKPAAPVPGGGGFLRIRLDLSYDGGPFSGWALQPGLRTVQGVLEEAIELLVRRRVRVTVAGRTDAGVHARGQVVHLDLTEAEWLGLPRGHELDPAVAMLRRLRGALNRSLGDLHGAVEVHNISPAPAGFDARFSALWRRYSYRIADGPALWDPLERYLTLWHKNPLDVDLLNQGASQLLGLQNFLSFCKPREGATTIRDLQRFEFRRGEDGVIVATVQADAFCHNMVRALIGSALYVGEGIEEPGWLHERLLLQKRDAKSVLAAPHPLVLEEVAYPSDSEMLARAEQTRAVREH
;
A
#
# COMPACT_ATOMS: atom_id res chain seq x y z
N VAL A 1 -10.68 22.16 -20.10
CA VAL A 1 -11.12 22.62 -18.76
C VAL A 1 -9.97 22.32 -17.82
N ASN A 2 -9.26 23.37 -17.38
CA ASN A 2 -8.09 23.31 -16.50
C ASN A 2 -8.48 22.77 -15.13
N HIS A 3 -8.17 21.52 -14.82
CA HIS A 3 -8.23 21.02 -13.46
C HIS A 3 -6.97 21.48 -12.71
N GLN A 4 -7.03 22.66 -12.13
CA GLN A 4 -6.07 23.10 -11.11
C GLN A 4 -6.09 22.09 -9.96
N LYS A 5 -4.95 21.45 -9.75
CA LYS A 5 -4.65 20.60 -8.59
C LYS A 5 -4.78 21.45 -7.32
N PRO A 6 -5.64 21.10 -6.34
CA PRO A 6 -5.66 21.86 -5.09
C PRO A 6 -4.30 21.74 -4.41
N ALA A 7 -3.71 22.89 -4.09
CA ALA A 7 -2.48 22.98 -3.33
C ALA A 7 -2.65 22.26 -1.98
N ALA A 8 -1.65 21.45 -1.61
CA ALA A 8 -1.61 20.83 -0.29
C ALA A 8 -1.54 21.95 0.77
N PRO A 9 -2.35 21.88 1.86
CA PRO A 9 -2.27 22.86 2.92
C PRO A 9 -0.89 22.78 3.59
N VAL A 10 -0.23 23.93 3.70
CA VAL A 10 1.05 24.08 4.40
C VAL A 10 0.81 23.85 5.90
N PRO A 11 1.56 22.99 6.59
CA PRO A 11 1.44 22.82 8.03
C PRO A 11 1.88 24.12 8.73
N GLY A 12 0.98 24.75 9.47
CA GLY A 12 1.33 25.89 10.34
C GLY A 12 0.59 27.21 10.15
N GLY A 13 -0.50 27.24 9.38
CA GLY A 13 -1.31 28.45 9.23
C GLY A 13 -2.80 28.16 9.37
N GLY A 14 -3.37 28.43 10.57
CA GLY A 14 -4.81 28.49 10.77
C GLY A 14 -5.49 27.23 11.24
N GLY A 15 -5.28 26.80 12.49
CA GLY A 15 -6.27 25.99 13.23
C GLY A 15 -6.54 24.54 12.76
N PHE A 16 -5.70 23.95 11.93
CA PHE A 16 -5.82 22.54 11.52
C PHE A 16 -4.84 21.64 12.25
N LEU A 17 -5.35 20.53 12.76
CA LEU A 17 -4.61 19.44 13.35
C LEU A 17 -4.54 18.26 12.38
N ARG A 18 -3.33 17.77 12.10
CA ARG A 18 -3.15 16.57 11.30
C ARG A 18 -3.37 15.32 12.14
N ILE A 19 -4.20 14.42 11.67
CA ILE A 19 -4.55 13.17 12.34
C ILE A 19 -4.04 12.00 11.50
N ARG A 20 -3.28 11.10 12.12
CA ARG A 20 -2.82 9.83 11.55
C ARG A 20 -3.82 8.73 11.91
N LEU A 21 -4.13 7.86 10.95
CA LEU A 21 -4.86 6.62 11.13
C LEU A 21 -4.02 5.45 10.62
N ASP A 22 -3.93 4.40 11.44
CA ASP A 22 -3.37 3.11 11.06
C ASP A 22 -4.52 2.13 10.84
N LEU A 23 -4.55 1.46 9.67
CA LEU A 23 -5.69 0.63 9.29
C LEU A 23 -5.28 -0.60 8.48
N SER A 24 -6.17 -1.60 8.50
CA SER A 24 -6.09 -2.79 7.65
C SER A 24 -7.37 -2.95 6.84
N TYR A 25 -7.28 -3.72 5.76
CA TYR A 25 -8.46 -4.05 4.94
C TYR A 25 -8.27 -5.33 4.12
N ASP A 26 -9.39 -6.03 3.96
CA ASP A 26 -9.58 -7.01 2.90
C ASP A 26 -9.82 -6.26 1.58
N GLY A 27 -8.89 -6.33 0.64
CA GLY A 27 -8.98 -5.65 -0.65
C GLY A 27 -9.93 -6.34 -1.65
N GLY A 28 -10.31 -7.59 -1.40
CA GLY A 28 -11.10 -8.42 -2.31
C GLY A 28 -12.39 -7.77 -2.80
N PRO A 29 -13.24 -7.20 -1.90
CA PRO A 29 -14.49 -6.55 -2.27
C PRO A 29 -14.34 -5.17 -2.92
N PHE A 30 -13.11 -4.62 -3.02
CA PHE A 30 -12.89 -3.25 -3.44
C PHE A 30 -12.21 -3.13 -4.81
N SER A 31 -12.60 -2.10 -5.55
CA SER A 31 -11.94 -1.68 -6.79
C SER A 31 -10.62 -0.92 -6.54
N GLY A 32 -9.90 -1.35 -5.50
CA GLY A 32 -8.65 -0.77 -5.02
C GLY A 32 -8.84 0.35 -4.00
N TRP A 33 -7.73 1.03 -3.69
CA TRP A 33 -7.74 2.11 -2.72
C TRP A 33 -8.44 3.37 -3.22
N ALA A 34 -8.00 3.88 -4.39
CA ALA A 34 -8.35 5.24 -4.83
C ALA A 34 -9.82 5.39 -5.20
N LEU A 35 -10.43 6.51 -4.75
CA LEU A 35 -11.80 6.86 -5.10
C LEU A 35 -12.02 6.89 -6.61
N GLN A 36 -13.05 6.19 -7.08
CA GLN A 36 -13.48 6.11 -8.47
C GLN A 36 -15.01 6.25 -8.54
N PRO A 37 -15.54 7.03 -9.50
CA PRO A 37 -16.97 7.20 -9.65
C PRO A 37 -17.70 5.87 -9.86
N GLY A 38 -18.76 5.62 -9.08
CA GLY A 38 -19.59 4.42 -9.20
C GLY A 38 -18.97 3.11 -8.73
N LEU A 39 -17.74 3.14 -8.20
CA LEU A 39 -17.05 1.95 -7.71
C LEU A 39 -16.85 2.01 -6.19
N ARG A 40 -16.98 0.87 -5.53
CA ARG A 40 -16.66 0.73 -4.11
C ARG A 40 -15.15 0.66 -3.95
N THR A 41 -14.58 1.60 -3.20
CA THR A 41 -13.13 1.71 -2.95
C THR A 41 -12.88 1.91 -1.46
N VAL A 42 -11.71 1.52 -0.97
CA VAL A 42 -11.37 1.66 0.46
C VAL A 42 -11.38 3.13 0.88
N GLN A 43 -10.80 4.02 0.06
CA GLN A 43 -10.82 5.47 0.31
C GLN A 43 -12.24 6.03 0.37
N GLY A 44 -13.13 5.60 -0.54
CA GLY A 44 -14.50 6.08 -0.59
C GLY A 44 -15.26 5.75 0.69
N VAL A 45 -15.20 4.49 1.12
CA VAL A 45 -15.87 4.03 2.36
C VAL A 45 -15.30 4.73 3.59
N LEU A 46 -13.97 4.90 3.66
CA LEU A 46 -13.32 5.58 4.78
C LEU A 46 -13.70 7.07 4.85
N GLU A 47 -13.65 7.79 3.72
CA GLU A 47 -14.01 9.21 3.65
C GLU A 47 -15.50 9.42 3.96
N GLU A 48 -16.40 8.55 3.48
CA GLU A 48 -17.82 8.57 3.82
C GLU A 48 -18.05 8.40 5.33
N ALA A 49 -17.39 7.43 5.95
CA ALA A 49 -17.47 7.21 7.39
C ALA A 49 -16.94 8.40 8.20
N ILE A 50 -15.86 9.05 7.76
CA ILE A 50 -15.32 10.26 8.38
C ILE A 50 -16.31 11.44 8.22
N GLU A 51 -16.90 11.60 7.04
CA GLU A 51 -17.91 12.67 6.76
C GLU A 51 -19.09 12.59 7.74
N LEU A 52 -19.54 11.38 8.10
CA LEU A 52 -20.60 11.19 9.11
C LEU A 52 -20.20 11.69 10.51
N LEU A 53 -18.89 11.68 10.83
CA LEU A 53 -18.40 12.12 12.13
C LEU A 53 -18.24 13.64 12.21
N VAL A 54 -17.64 14.24 11.18
CA VAL A 54 -17.25 15.67 11.16
C VAL A 54 -18.22 16.57 10.36
N ARG A 55 -19.20 15.95 9.68
CA ARG A 55 -20.28 16.62 8.92
C ARG A 55 -19.80 17.51 7.78
N ARG A 56 -18.64 17.19 7.22
CA ARG A 56 -18.09 17.77 6.00
C ARG A 56 -17.22 16.75 5.26
N ARG A 57 -17.04 16.96 3.98
CA ARG A 57 -16.10 16.16 3.19
C ARG A 57 -14.67 16.40 3.65
N VAL A 58 -13.97 15.30 3.91
CA VAL A 58 -12.55 15.30 4.27
C VAL A 58 -11.83 14.34 3.33
N ARG A 59 -10.72 14.79 2.76
CA ARG A 59 -9.87 13.94 1.95
C ARG A 59 -8.78 13.31 2.79
N VAL A 60 -8.59 12.01 2.62
CA VAL A 60 -7.46 11.30 3.23
C VAL A 60 -6.28 11.22 2.25
N THR A 61 -5.08 11.38 2.79
CA THR A 61 -3.82 11.13 2.09
C THR A 61 -3.26 9.80 2.54
N VAL A 62 -3.03 8.88 1.60
CA VAL A 62 -2.57 7.51 1.86
C VAL A 62 -1.07 7.37 1.64
N ALA A 63 -0.41 6.51 2.44
CA ALA A 63 1.00 6.18 2.31
C ALA A 63 1.34 5.52 0.97
N GLY A 64 0.49 4.61 0.50
CA GLY A 64 0.62 3.96 -0.79
C GLY A 64 -0.73 3.41 -1.27
N ARG A 65 -1.09 3.71 -2.51
CA ARG A 65 -2.31 3.15 -3.11
C ARG A 65 -2.10 1.67 -3.40
N THR A 66 -3.13 0.87 -3.16
CA THR A 66 -3.19 -0.54 -3.55
C THR A 66 -4.15 -0.72 -4.74
N ASP A 67 -3.85 -1.69 -5.59
CA ASP A 67 -4.70 -2.05 -6.73
C ASP A 67 -5.97 -2.79 -6.27
N ALA A 68 -6.94 -2.98 -7.18
CA ALA A 68 -8.12 -3.80 -6.93
C ALA A 68 -7.73 -5.21 -6.48
N GLY A 69 -8.35 -5.70 -5.42
CA GLY A 69 -8.10 -7.02 -4.84
C GLY A 69 -6.84 -7.14 -3.97
N VAL A 70 -6.05 -6.07 -3.81
CA VAL A 70 -4.84 -6.07 -2.96
C VAL A 70 -5.20 -5.69 -1.53
N HIS A 71 -4.75 -6.49 -0.57
CA HIS A 71 -5.02 -6.29 0.86
C HIS A 71 -3.98 -5.38 1.53
N ALA A 72 -4.27 -4.98 2.77
CA ALA A 72 -3.30 -4.33 3.64
C ALA A 72 -3.51 -4.72 5.11
N ARG A 73 -2.41 -4.97 5.83
CA ARG A 73 -2.35 -5.09 7.29
C ARG A 73 -1.84 -3.81 7.94
N GLY A 74 -0.97 -3.07 7.26
CA GLY A 74 -0.30 -1.89 7.80
C GLY A 74 -0.43 -0.67 6.89
N GLN A 75 -1.65 -0.33 6.44
CA GLN A 75 -1.88 0.91 5.71
C GLN A 75 -1.91 2.11 6.66
N VAL A 76 -1.38 3.24 6.20
CA VAL A 76 -1.38 4.48 6.95
C VAL A 76 -1.98 5.59 6.11
N VAL A 77 -2.84 6.40 6.73
CA VAL A 77 -3.39 7.62 6.13
C VAL A 77 -3.27 8.79 7.08
N HIS A 78 -3.37 10.00 6.54
CA HIS A 78 -3.64 11.18 7.34
C HIS A 78 -4.77 12.01 6.76
N LEU A 79 -5.38 12.81 7.62
CA LEU A 79 -6.35 13.85 7.28
C LEU A 79 -6.15 15.06 8.19
N ASP A 80 -6.70 16.21 7.80
CA ASP A 80 -6.60 17.44 8.56
C ASP A 80 -8.00 17.81 9.08
N LEU A 81 -8.12 17.99 10.41
CA LEU A 81 -9.30 18.45 11.13
C LEU A 81 -9.04 19.81 11.75
N THR A 82 -10.06 20.64 11.93
CA THR A 82 -9.95 21.80 12.79
C THR A 82 -9.83 21.36 14.25
N GLU A 83 -9.22 22.18 15.09
CA GLU A 83 -9.13 21.92 16.53
C GLU A 83 -10.54 21.76 17.16
N ALA A 84 -11.49 22.56 16.72
CA ALA A 84 -12.88 22.47 17.19
C ALA A 84 -13.55 21.14 16.78
N GLU A 85 -13.31 20.63 15.57
CA GLU A 85 -13.78 19.32 15.15
C GLU A 85 -13.15 18.20 15.99
N TRP A 86 -11.84 18.27 16.22
CA TRP A 86 -11.12 17.28 17.02
C TRP A 86 -11.63 17.24 18.46
N LEU A 87 -11.68 18.39 19.14
CA LEU A 87 -12.16 18.50 20.51
C LEU A 87 -13.67 18.23 20.66
N GLY A 88 -14.44 18.39 19.61
CA GLY A 88 -15.88 18.07 19.57
C GLY A 88 -16.20 16.59 19.40
N LEU A 89 -15.23 15.73 19.09
CA LEU A 89 -15.46 14.29 18.87
C LEU A 89 -16.03 13.56 20.09
N PRO A 90 -15.64 13.86 21.34
CA PRO A 90 -16.21 13.23 22.54
C PRO A 90 -17.68 13.55 22.83
N ARG A 91 -18.26 14.59 22.21
CA ARG A 91 -19.66 15.03 22.41
C ARG A 91 -20.05 15.26 23.87
N GLY A 92 -19.17 15.91 24.63
CA GLY A 92 -19.43 16.23 26.05
C GLY A 92 -19.11 15.10 27.03
N HIS A 93 -18.59 13.96 26.57
CA HIS A 93 -18.07 12.91 27.44
C HIS A 93 -16.61 13.20 27.82
N GLU A 94 -16.20 12.83 29.03
CA GLU A 94 -14.79 12.83 29.43
C GLU A 94 -14.05 11.66 28.76
N LEU A 95 -13.67 11.85 27.52
CA LEU A 95 -12.99 10.84 26.70
C LEU A 95 -11.95 11.53 25.82
N ASP A 96 -10.81 10.88 25.63
CA ASP A 96 -9.80 11.34 24.68
C ASP A 96 -10.38 11.39 23.25
N PRO A 97 -10.15 12.50 22.50
CA PRO A 97 -10.69 12.65 21.15
C PRO A 97 -10.30 11.52 20.18
N ALA A 98 -9.07 10.96 20.30
CA ALA A 98 -8.64 9.84 19.45
C ALA A 98 -9.45 8.58 19.75
N VAL A 99 -9.70 8.27 21.03
CA VAL A 99 -10.52 7.14 21.46
C VAL A 99 -11.98 7.35 21.01
N ALA A 100 -12.50 8.56 21.15
CA ALA A 100 -13.85 8.90 20.70
C ALA A 100 -13.99 8.74 19.18
N MET A 101 -13.02 9.24 18.42
CA MET A 101 -12.99 9.10 16.97
C MET A 101 -12.93 7.63 16.56
N LEU A 102 -12.04 6.83 17.14
CA LEU A 102 -11.85 5.43 16.82
C LEU A 102 -13.16 4.62 17.01
N ARG A 103 -13.80 4.77 18.17
CA ARG A 103 -15.07 4.08 18.47
C ARG A 103 -16.18 4.46 17.49
N ARG A 104 -16.32 5.74 17.20
CA ARG A 104 -17.36 6.26 16.30
C ARG A 104 -17.10 5.89 14.84
N LEU A 105 -15.81 5.94 14.41
CA LEU A 105 -15.41 5.61 13.05
C LEU A 105 -15.65 4.12 12.75
N ARG A 106 -15.33 3.23 13.68
CA ARG A 106 -15.66 1.79 13.58
C ARG A 106 -17.15 1.56 13.38
N GLY A 107 -17.98 2.22 14.19
CA GLY A 107 -19.44 2.13 14.03
C GLY A 107 -19.95 2.67 12.69
N ALA A 108 -19.37 3.76 12.20
CA ALA A 108 -19.73 4.34 10.90
C ALA A 108 -19.27 3.43 9.74
N LEU A 109 -18.04 2.91 9.79
CA LEU A 109 -17.51 1.95 8.82
C LEU A 109 -18.38 0.69 8.72
N ASN A 110 -18.74 0.08 9.85
CA ASN A 110 -19.58 -1.10 9.86
C ASN A 110 -20.96 -0.84 9.25
N ARG A 111 -21.51 0.36 9.44
CA ARG A 111 -22.79 0.76 8.81
C ARG A 111 -22.64 0.95 7.31
N SER A 112 -21.59 1.66 6.85
CA SER A 112 -21.35 1.91 5.42
C SER A 112 -20.97 0.65 4.66
N LEU A 113 -20.32 -0.32 5.34
CA LEU A 113 -19.91 -1.60 4.74
C LEU A 113 -21.06 -2.60 4.64
N GLY A 114 -22.06 -2.56 5.54
CA GLY A 114 -23.17 -3.51 5.54
C GLY A 114 -22.67 -4.95 5.67
N ASP A 115 -22.98 -5.80 4.68
CA ASP A 115 -22.56 -7.22 4.67
C ASP A 115 -21.04 -7.42 4.61
N LEU A 116 -20.29 -6.37 4.27
CA LEU A 116 -18.83 -6.34 4.29
C LEU A 116 -18.26 -5.78 5.61
N HIS A 117 -19.04 -5.77 6.71
CA HIS A 117 -18.53 -5.32 8.01
C HIS A 117 -17.23 -6.03 8.36
N GLY A 118 -16.26 -5.29 8.91
CA GLY A 118 -14.92 -5.81 9.18
C GLY A 118 -13.96 -5.84 7.98
N ALA A 119 -14.42 -5.59 6.74
CA ALA A 119 -13.52 -5.53 5.59
C ALA A 119 -12.56 -4.33 5.63
N VAL A 120 -12.85 -3.29 6.41
CA VAL A 120 -11.95 -2.18 6.72
C VAL A 120 -11.96 -1.95 8.22
N GLU A 121 -10.78 -2.02 8.85
CA GLU A 121 -10.62 -1.81 10.29
C GLU A 121 -9.57 -0.74 10.57
N VAL A 122 -9.91 0.21 11.44
CA VAL A 122 -8.98 1.23 11.94
C VAL A 122 -8.47 0.80 13.31
N HIS A 123 -7.14 0.63 13.43
CA HIS A 123 -6.51 0.12 14.64
C HIS A 123 -6.12 1.23 15.61
N ASN A 124 -5.60 2.34 15.06
CA ASN A 124 -5.10 3.46 15.83
C ASN A 124 -5.45 4.79 15.17
N ILE A 125 -5.70 5.80 16.00
CA ILE A 125 -5.88 7.20 15.62
C ILE A 125 -5.07 8.05 16.58
N SER A 126 -4.28 8.98 16.07
CA SER A 126 -3.48 9.90 16.89
C SER A 126 -3.25 11.22 16.18
N PRO A 127 -3.05 12.32 16.92
CA PRO A 127 -2.41 13.49 16.35
C PRO A 127 -1.07 13.12 15.73
N ALA A 128 -0.81 13.59 14.52
CA ALA A 128 0.42 13.29 13.83
C ALA A 128 1.56 14.22 14.26
N PRO A 129 2.82 13.77 14.28
CA PRO A 129 3.97 14.62 14.52
C PRO A 129 4.05 15.79 13.52
N ALA A 130 4.71 16.86 13.91
CA ALA A 130 4.92 18.02 13.05
C ALA A 130 5.63 17.60 11.74
N GLY A 131 5.13 18.09 10.61
CA GLY A 131 5.67 17.75 9.28
C GLY A 131 5.30 16.36 8.75
N PHE A 132 4.54 15.56 9.50
CA PHE A 132 4.11 14.24 9.04
C PHE A 132 3.27 14.33 7.75
N ASP A 133 3.65 13.52 6.77
CA ASP A 133 2.86 13.25 5.56
C ASP A 133 2.87 11.75 5.31
N ALA A 134 1.69 11.10 5.34
CA ALA A 134 1.60 9.65 5.21
C ALA A 134 2.31 9.11 3.95
N ARG A 135 2.30 9.87 2.86
CA ARG A 135 2.92 9.48 1.59
C ARG A 135 4.40 9.81 1.52
N PHE A 136 4.76 11.06 1.87
CA PHE A 136 6.07 11.61 1.60
C PHE A 136 7.06 11.45 2.77
N SER A 137 6.59 11.30 4.01
CA SER A 137 7.47 11.01 5.16
C SER A 137 7.87 9.53 5.26
N ALA A 138 7.23 8.63 4.50
CA ALA A 138 7.53 7.20 4.61
C ALA A 138 8.95 6.88 4.09
N LEU A 139 9.65 6.01 4.85
CA LEU A 139 10.98 5.48 4.53
C LEU A 139 10.88 4.36 3.50
N TRP A 140 9.99 3.41 3.77
CA TRP A 140 9.75 2.26 2.90
C TRP A 140 8.35 1.69 3.10
N ARG A 141 7.94 0.81 2.17
CA ARG A 141 6.75 -0.03 2.20
C ARG A 141 7.19 -1.47 2.02
N ARG A 142 6.60 -2.40 2.77
CA ARG A 142 6.85 -3.83 2.66
C ARG A 142 5.56 -4.56 2.32
N TYR A 143 5.68 -5.43 1.33
CA TYR A 143 4.62 -6.33 0.88
C TYR A 143 5.01 -7.78 1.09
N SER A 144 4.01 -8.62 1.36
CA SER A 144 4.11 -10.07 1.26
C SER A 144 3.25 -10.62 0.14
N TYR A 145 3.66 -11.78 -0.40
CA TYR A 145 2.90 -12.51 -1.41
C TYR A 145 3.05 -13.99 -1.17
N ARG A 146 1.92 -14.70 -0.92
CA ARG A 146 1.92 -16.13 -0.60
C ARG A 146 1.66 -16.97 -1.85
N ILE A 147 2.40 -18.09 -2.02
CA ILE A 147 2.34 -18.98 -3.18
C ILE A 147 2.34 -20.43 -2.70
N ALA A 148 1.28 -21.17 -3.01
CA ALA A 148 1.17 -22.60 -2.84
C ALA A 148 1.49 -23.28 -4.20
N ASP A 149 2.71 -23.77 -4.36
CA ASP A 149 3.27 -24.27 -5.61
C ASP A 149 3.07 -25.78 -5.78
N GLY A 150 1.83 -26.18 -5.77
CA GLY A 150 1.40 -27.56 -6.01
C GLY A 150 0.06 -27.87 -5.35
N PRO A 151 -0.76 -28.76 -5.93
CA PRO A 151 -2.10 -29.06 -5.43
C PRO A 151 -2.18 -29.57 -4.00
N ALA A 152 -1.10 -30.20 -3.51
CA ALA A 152 -1.01 -30.69 -2.12
C ALA A 152 -1.01 -29.56 -1.07
N LEU A 153 -0.68 -28.33 -1.48
CA LEU A 153 -0.60 -27.16 -0.61
C LEU A 153 -1.83 -26.23 -0.74
N TRP A 154 -2.81 -26.59 -1.57
CA TRP A 154 -3.97 -25.74 -1.81
C TRP A 154 -4.99 -25.88 -0.69
N ASP A 155 -5.07 -24.83 0.15
CA ASP A 155 -6.06 -24.72 1.20
C ASP A 155 -7.22 -23.79 0.77
N PRO A 156 -8.47 -24.30 0.67
CA PRO A 156 -9.64 -23.48 0.34
C PRO A 156 -9.90 -22.31 1.29
N LEU A 157 -9.48 -22.41 2.56
CA LEU A 157 -9.64 -21.33 3.55
C LEU A 157 -8.68 -20.17 3.29
N GLU A 158 -7.51 -20.46 2.71
CA GLU A 158 -6.46 -19.47 2.37
C GLU A 158 -6.52 -18.99 0.91
N ARG A 159 -7.49 -19.44 0.11
CA ARG A 159 -7.55 -19.18 -1.33
C ARG A 159 -7.59 -17.71 -1.74
N TYR A 160 -8.02 -16.82 -0.86
CA TYR A 160 -8.05 -15.37 -1.10
C TYR A 160 -6.78 -14.64 -0.66
N LEU A 161 -5.87 -15.35 0.01
CA LEU A 161 -4.60 -14.82 0.52
C LEU A 161 -3.39 -15.55 -0.06
N THR A 162 -3.59 -16.58 -0.89
CA THR A 162 -2.52 -17.43 -1.41
C THR A 162 -2.75 -17.72 -2.89
N LEU A 163 -1.72 -17.51 -3.71
CA LEU A 163 -1.73 -17.93 -5.11
C LEU A 163 -1.66 -19.45 -5.17
N TRP A 164 -2.62 -20.09 -5.81
CA TRP A 164 -2.55 -21.49 -6.19
C TRP A 164 -1.80 -21.62 -7.51
N HIS A 165 -0.54 -22.00 -7.41
CA HIS A 165 0.34 -22.22 -8.54
C HIS A 165 0.46 -23.71 -8.83
N LYS A 166 0.41 -24.11 -10.11
CA LYS A 166 0.32 -25.54 -10.46
C LYS A 166 1.66 -26.26 -10.40
N ASN A 167 2.71 -25.56 -10.79
CA ASN A 167 4.03 -26.13 -10.95
C ASN A 167 4.89 -25.87 -9.71
N PRO A 168 5.77 -26.80 -9.30
CA PRO A 168 6.73 -26.55 -8.24
C PRO A 168 7.67 -25.41 -8.61
N LEU A 169 8.07 -24.63 -7.62
CA LEU A 169 8.97 -23.49 -7.77
C LEU A 169 10.29 -23.77 -7.03
N ASP A 170 11.39 -23.50 -7.69
CA ASP A 170 12.72 -23.54 -7.08
C ASP A 170 12.99 -22.20 -6.39
N VAL A 171 13.05 -22.25 -5.04
CA VAL A 171 13.27 -21.05 -4.20
C VAL A 171 14.66 -20.47 -4.38
N ASP A 172 15.66 -21.29 -4.68
CA ASP A 172 17.02 -20.82 -4.91
C ASP A 172 17.14 -20.06 -6.21
N LEU A 173 16.51 -20.54 -7.29
CA LEU A 173 16.40 -19.81 -8.56
C LEU A 173 15.63 -18.50 -8.40
N LEU A 174 14.50 -18.51 -7.68
CA LEU A 174 13.75 -17.29 -7.36
C LEU A 174 14.64 -16.24 -6.68
N ASN A 175 15.42 -16.64 -5.67
CA ASN A 175 16.29 -15.74 -4.93
C ASN A 175 17.51 -15.28 -5.73
N GLN A 176 18.08 -16.14 -6.57
CA GLN A 176 19.16 -15.75 -7.48
C GLN A 176 18.71 -14.65 -8.44
N GLY A 177 17.53 -14.79 -9.04
CA GLY A 177 16.97 -13.76 -9.90
C GLY A 177 16.59 -12.47 -9.14
N ALA A 178 15.92 -12.59 -8.00
CA ALA A 178 15.45 -11.46 -7.20
C ALA A 178 16.61 -10.59 -6.68
N SER A 179 17.73 -11.18 -6.27
CA SER A 179 18.92 -10.48 -5.75
C SER A 179 19.53 -9.52 -6.76
N GLN A 180 19.40 -9.80 -8.07
CA GLN A 180 19.96 -8.98 -9.14
C GLN A 180 19.19 -7.67 -9.38
N LEU A 181 17.99 -7.52 -8.78
CA LEU A 181 17.15 -6.34 -8.92
C LEU A 181 17.31 -5.35 -7.76
N LEU A 182 18.09 -5.69 -6.73
CA LEU A 182 18.23 -4.86 -5.53
C LEU A 182 18.95 -3.54 -5.81
N GLY A 183 18.67 -2.54 -4.97
CA GLY A 183 19.26 -1.21 -5.01
C GLY A 183 18.44 -0.19 -5.81
N LEU A 184 19.06 0.97 -6.05
CA LEU A 184 18.45 2.09 -6.76
C LEU A 184 18.51 1.84 -8.27
N GLN A 185 17.37 1.52 -8.88
CA GLN A 185 17.25 1.13 -10.28
C GLN A 185 16.05 1.79 -10.95
N ASN A 186 16.04 1.80 -12.29
CA ASN A 186 14.89 2.21 -13.08
C ASN A 186 13.98 1.01 -13.38
N PHE A 187 12.86 0.92 -12.69
CA PHE A 187 11.89 -0.19 -12.81
C PHE A 187 10.83 0.02 -13.90
N LEU A 188 11.10 0.79 -14.95
CA LEU A 188 10.13 1.07 -16.00
C LEU A 188 9.55 -0.21 -16.63
N SER A 189 10.36 -1.27 -16.82
CA SER A 189 9.91 -2.56 -17.36
C SER A 189 8.86 -3.27 -16.49
N PHE A 190 8.86 -2.99 -15.19
CA PHE A 190 7.94 -3.57 -14.20
C PHE A 190 6.81 -2.61 -13.80
N CYS A 191 6.73 -1.41 -14.39
CA CYS A 191 5.76 -0.40 -14.02
C CYS A 191 4.78 -0.11 -15.15
N LYS A 192 3.54 0.26 -14.79
CA LYS A 192 2.67 0.99 -15.71
C LYS A 192 3.05 2.47 -15.64
N PRO A 193 3.64 3.04 -16.69
CA PRO A 193 4.11 4.43 -16.65
C PRO A 193 2.95 5.40 -16.41
N ARG A 194 3.28 6.52 -15.74
CA ARG A 194 2.37 7.64 -15.50
C ARG A 194 3.10 8.92 -15.83
N GLU A 195 2.44 9.82 -16.51
CA GLU A 195 2.96 11.15 -16.78
C GLU A 195 3.32 11.89 -15.47
N GLY A 196 4.49 12.50 -15.42
CA GLY A 196 5.01 13.23 -14.25
C GLY A 196 5.42 12.36 -13.06
N ALA A 197 5.55 11.02 -13.21
CA ALA A 197 6.03 10.13 -12.16
C ALA A 197 7.31 9.41 -12.60
N THR A 198 8.33 9.43 -11.74
CA THR A 198 9.56 8.64 -11.95
C THR A 198 9.32 7.16 -11.69
N THR A 199 10.07 6.30 -12.36
CA THR A 199 10.11 4.84 -12.16
C THR A 199 11.36 4.36 -11.42
N ILE A 200 12.21 5.31 -10.97
CA ILE A 200 13.41 5.03 -10.21
C ILE A 200 13.03 4.75 -8.77
N ARG A 201 13.41 3.56 -8.26
CA ARG A 201 13.10 3.08 -6.91
C ARG A 201 14.32 2.41 -6.30
N ASP A 202 14.42 2.50 -4.98
CA ASP A 202 15.38 1.74 -4.19
C ASP A 202 14.70 0.47 -3.69
N LEU A 203 14.93 -0.65 -4.41
CA LEU A 203 14.43 -1.98 -4.01
C LEU A 203 15.38 -2.55 -2.94
N GLN A 204 14.93 -2.54 -1.69
CA GLN A 204 15.75 -2.84 -0.52
C GLN A 204 15.72 -4.33 -0.16
N ARG A 205 14.60 -5.03 -0.48
CA ARG A 205 14.40 -6.45 -0.22
C ARG A 205 13.51 -7.06 -1.29
N PHE A 206 13.96 -8.17 -1.84
CA PHE A 206 13.16 -9.02 -2.69
C PHE A 206 13.66 -10.45 -2.49
N GLU A 207 12.91 -11.22 -1.73
CA GLU A 207 13.32 -12.57 -1.33
C GLU A 207 12.10 -13.50 -1.22
N PHE A 208 12.37 -14.79 -1.34
CA PHE A 208 11.40 -15.87 -1.23
C PHE A 208 11.84 -16.85 -0.16
N ARG A 209 10.90 -17.28 0.68
CA ARG A 209 11.13 -18.30 1.71
C ARG A 209 10.00 -19.31 1.70
N ARG A 210 10.34 -20.59 1.74
CA ARG A 210 9.36 -21.65 1.98
C ARG A 210 9.14 -21.76 3.50
N GLY A 211 7.89 -21.61 3.92
CA GLY A 211 7.47 -21.77 5.32
C GLY A 211 7.40 -23.25 5.74
N GLU A 212 7.16 -23.46 7.02
CA GLU A 212 6.96 -24.81 7.59
C GLU A 212 5.69 -25.47 7.03
N ASP A 213 4.69 -24.67 6.63
CA ASP A 213 3.47 -25.08 5.94
C ASP A 213 3.70 -25.46 4.45
N GLY A 214 4.92 -25.37 3.97
CA GLY A 214 5.30 -25.60 2.58
C GLY A 214 5.01 -24.44 1.63
N VAL A 215 4.23 -23.44 2.04
CA VAL A 215 3.87 -22.28 1.24
C VAL A 215 5.06 -21.32 1.10
N ILE A 216 5.31 -20.85 -0.11
CA ILE A 216 6.34 -19.85 -0.36
C ILE A 216 5.80 -18.46 -0.05
N VAL A 217 6.57 -17.66 0.68
CA VAL A 217 6.28 -16.26 0.95
C VAL A 217 7.35 -15.39 0.29
N ALA A 218 6.94 -14.57 -0.67
CA ALA A 218 7.78 -13.50 -1.19
C ALA A 218 7.65 -12.26 -0.30
N THR A 219 8.77 -11.62 0.00
CA THR A 219 8.85 -10.33 0.70
C THR A 219 9.46 -9.29 -0.22
N VAL A 220 8.75 -8.19 -0.44
CA VAL A 220 9.21 -7.10 -1.31
C VAL A 220 9.18 -5.79 -0.53
N GLN A 221 10.33 -5.11 -0.40
CA GLN A 221 10.44 -3.83 0.30
C GLN A 221 11.19 -2.82 -0.56
N ALA A 222 10.64 -1.61 -0.65
CA ALA A 222 11.25 -0.49 -1.36
C ALA A 222 10.87 0.85 -0.72
N ASP A 223 11.62 1.88 -1.03
CA ASP A 223 11.32 3.26 -0.63
C ASP A 223 9.97 3.74 -1.17
N ALA A 224 9.60 3.31 -2.37
CA ALA A 224 8.29 3.50 -2.99
C ALA A 224 8.10 2.45 -4.12
N PHE A 225 6.86 2.30 -4.56
CA PHE A 225 6.52 1.45 -5.71
C PHE A 225 5.80 2.26 -6.78
N CYS A 226 6.10 2.00 -8.05
CA CYS A 226 5.29 2.48 -9.15
C CYS A 226 4.12 1.51 -9.44
N HIS A 227 3.16 1.96 -10.22
CA HIS A 227 1.92 1.22 -10.46
C HIS A 227 2.19 -0.17 -11.03
N ASN A 228 1.65 -1.20 -10.41
CA ASN A 228 1.80 -2.63 -10.72
C ASN A 228 3.20 -3.23 -10.44
N MET A 229 4.17 -2.46 -9.93
CA MET A 229 5.56 -2.91 -9.81
C MET A 229 5.69 -4.25 -9.04
N VAL A 230 5.14 -4.36 -7.84
CA VAL A 230 5.26 -5.57 -7.02
C VAL A 230 4.70 -6.79 -7.76
N ARG A 231 3.51 -6.66 -8.35
CA ARG A 231 2.87 -7.75 -9.10
C ARG A 231 3.65 -8.14 -10.35
N ALA A 232 4.30 -7.18 -11.02
CA ALA A 232 5.14 -7.47 -12.18
C ALA A 232 6.46 -8.15 -11.76
N LEU A 233 7.06 -7.75 -10.64
CA LEU A 233 8.25 -8.40 -10.07
C LEU A 233 7.94 -9.86 -9.72
N ILE A 234 6.85 -10.11 -8.99
CA ILE A 234 6.41 -11.47 -8.63
C ILE A 234 6.10 -12.29 -9.89
N GLY A 235 5.27 -11.75 -10.81
CA GLY A 235 4.89 -12.46 -12.02
C GLY A 235 6.08 -12.85 -12.89
N SER A 236 7.09 -11.99 -12.99
CA SER A 236 8.33 -12.30 -13.72
C SER A 236 9.18 -13.33 -12.99
N ALA A 237 9.28 -13.23 -11.65
CA ALA A 237 10.05 -14.19 -10.86
C ALA A 237 9.50 -15.62 -10.95
N LEU A 238 8.17 -15.80 -11.10
CA LEU A 238 7.58 -17.13 -11.26
C LEU A 238 8.14 -17.88 -12.47
N TYR A 239 8.44 -17.21 -13.59
CA TYR A 239 9.07 -17.86 -14.77
C TYR A 239 10.46 -18.38 -14.45
N VAL A 240 11.20 -17.67 -13.63
CA VAL A 240 12.54 -18.12 -13.17
C VAL A 240 12.39 -19.28 -12.20
N GLY A 241 11.46 -19.20 -11.25
CA GLY A 241 11.22 -20.28 -10.28
C GLY A 241 10.73 -21.59 -10.93
N GLU A 242 10.01 -21.51 -12.06
CA GLU A 242 9.61 -22.67 -12.86
C GLU A 242 10.76 -23.21 -13.75
N GLY A 243 11.89 -22.53 -13.82
CA GLY A 243 12.99 -22.89 -14.75
C GLY A 243 12.67 -22.61 -16.22
N ILE A 244 11.66 -21.78 -16.52
CA ILE A 244 11.32 -21.37 -17.91
C ILE A 244 12.33 -20.34 -18.41
N GLU A 245 12.77 -19.45 -17.52
CA GLU A 245 13.78 -18.43 -17.79
C GLU A 245 14.91 -18.55 -16.77
N GLU A 246 16.13 -18.23 -17.17
CA GLU A 246 17.31 -18.23 -16.28
C GLU A 246 17.24 -17.08 -15.27
N PRO A 247 17.91 -17.16 -14.09
CA PRO A 247 17.91 -16.09 -13.09
C PRO A 247 18.35 -14.72 -13.62
N GLY A 248 19.31 -14.68 -14.55
CA GLY A 248 19.79 -13.46 -15.22
C GLY A 248 18.72 -12.72 -16.04
N TRP A 249 17.69 -13.42 -16.47
CA TRP A 249 16.60 -12.84 -17.26
C TRP A 249 15.87 -11.70 -16.53
N LEU A 250 15.71 -11.74 -15.20
CA LEU A 250 15.10 -10.63 -14.46
C LEU A 250 15.90 -9.33 -14.58
N HIS A 251 17.25 -9.44 -14.54
CA HIS A 251 18.13 -8.29 -14.74
C HIS A 251 18.09 -7.78 -16.20
N GLU A 252 18.09 -8.69 -17.17
CA GLU A 252 17.90 -8.32 -18.58
C GLU A 252 16.59 -7.56 -18.79
N ARG A 253 15.50 -8.03 -18.14
CA ARG A 253 14.20 -7.32 -18.15
C ARG A 253 14.31 -5.91 -17.58
N LEU A 254 15.03 -5.73 -16.49
CA LEU A 254 15.26 -4.41 -15.88
C LEU A 254 15.96 -3.46 -16.87
N LEU A 255 17.01 -3.94 -17.54
CA LEU A 255 17.82 -3.16 -18.48
C LEU A 255 17.06 -2.74 -19.74
N LEU A 256 16.04 -3.49 -20.16
CA LEU A 256 15.22 -3.15 -21.34
C LEU A 256 14.49 -1.81 -21.18
N GLN A 257 14.23 -1.35 -19.96
CA GLN A 257 13.47 -0.12 -19.66
C GLN A 257 12.21 0.03 -20.53
N LYS A 258 11.55 -1.11 -20.81
CA LYS A 258 10.37 -1.19 -21.66
C LYS A 258 9.42 -2.27 -21.14
N ARG A 259 8.15 -1.92 -21.05
CA ARG A 259 7.09 -2.90 -20.81
C ARG A 259 6.65 -3.53 -22.12
N ASP A 260 6.59 -4.85 -22.17
CA ASP A 260 6.19 -5.63 -23.34
C ASP A 260 5.25 -6.79 -22.95
N ALA A 261 4.95 -7.68 -23.89
CA ALA A 261 4.07 -8.84 -23.69
C ALA A 261 4.58 -9.83 -22.63
N LYS A 262 5.89 -9.87 -22.35
CA LYS A 262 6.50 -10.71 -21.29
C LYS A 262 6.36 -10.09 -19.89
N SER A 263 5.80 -8.87 -19.75
CA SER A 263 5.55 -8.22 -18.45
C SER A 263 4.27 -8.78 -17.83
N VAL A 264 4.36 -9.98 -17.27
CA VAL A 264 3.23 -10.70 -16.64
C VAL A 264 2.96 -10.13 -15.25
N LEU A 265 1.67 -9.92 -14.94
CA LEU A 265 1.26 -9.48 -13.62
C LEU A 265 0.75 -10.67 -12.80
N ALA A 266 1.34 -10.90 -11.64
CA ALA A 266 0.80 -11.83 -10.66
C ALA A 266 -0.62 -11.41 -10.22
N ALA A 267 -1.43 -12.37 -9.78
CA ALA A 267 -2.77 -12.12 -9.26
C ALA A 267 -2.74 -11.13 -8.09
N PRO A 268 -3.75 -10.26 -7.92
CA PRO A 268 -3.73 -9.25 -6.86
C PRO A 268 -4.04 -9.82 -5.46
N HIS A 269 -4.91 -10.83 -5.37
CA HIS A 269 -5.46 -11.32 -4.10
C HIS A 269 -4.45 -11.90 -3.09
N PRO A 270 -3.27 -12.46 -3.47
CA PRO A 270 -2.28 -12.87 -2.48
C PRO A 270 -1.40 -11.74 -1.97
N LEU A 271 -1.50 -10.54 -2.59
CA LEU A 271 -0.65 -9.41 -2.26
C LEU A 271 -1.19 -8.64 -1.05
N VAL A 272 -0.35 -8.47 -0.04
CA VAL A 272 -0.68 -7.75 1.20
C VAL A 272 0.37 -6.66 1.47
N LEU A 273 -0.07 -5.41 1.63
CA LEU A 273 0.76 -4.36 2.22
C LEU A 273 0.90 -4.63 3.72
N GLU A 274 2.06 -5.09 4.15
CA GLU A 274 2.31 -5.48 5.55
C GLU A 274 2.61 -4.29 6.44
N GLU A 275 3.44 -3.35 5.95
CA GLU A 275 3.95 -2.27 6.77
C GLU A 275 4.38 -1.06 5.95
N VAL A 276 4.20 0.11 6.54
CA VAL A 276 4.76 1.39 6.10
C VAL A 276 5.60 1.95 7.24
N ALA A 277 6.91 2.11 7.02
CA ALA A 277 7.80 2.66 8.02
C ALA A 277 7.99 4.17 7.87
N TYR A 278 8.15 4.82 9.00
CA TYR A 278 8.42 6.26 9.11
C TYR A 278 9.67 6.51 9.94
N PRO A 279 10.35 7.65 9.73
CA PRO A 279 11.47 8.06 10.57
C PRO A 279 10.99 8.50 11.97
N SER A 280 11.93 8.89 12.83
CA SER A 280 11.63 9.54 14.10
C SER A 280 10.87 10.85 13.90
N ASP A 281 10.11 11.29 14.90
CA ASP A 281 9.27 12.50 14.81
C ASP A 281 10.08 13.74 14.40
N SER A 282 11.32 13.88 14.86
CA SER A 282 12.22 14.99 14.51
C SER A 282 12.66 15.02 13.04
N GLU A 283 12.60 13.89 12.35
CA GLU A 283 13.05 13.73 10.96
C GLU A 283 11.90 13.78 9.95
N MET A 284 10.64 13.80 10.41
CA MET A 284 9.43 13.69 9.56
C MET A 284 9.39 14.76 8.47
N LEU A 285 9.62 16.01 8.83
CA LEU A 285 9.54 17.13 7.88
C LEU A 285 10.64 17.04 6.82
N ALA A 286 11.90 16.87 7.28
CA ALA A 286 13.06 16.75 6.38
C ALA A 286 12.87 15.59 5.39
N ARG A 287 12.37 14.45 5.86
CA ARG A 287 12.09 13.30 5.00
C ARG A 287 10.99 13.60 3.98
N ALA A 288 9.92 14.28 4.37
CA ALA A 288 8.83 14.64 3.47
C ALA A 288 9.30 15.59 2.35
N GLU A 289 10.14 16.57 2.68
CA GLU A 289 10.75 17.51 1.72
C GLU A 289 11.68 16.79 0.75
N GLN A 290 12.59 15.96 1.26
CA GLN A 290 13.49 15.14 0.45
C GLN A 290 12.74 14.25 -0.56
N THR A 291 11.64 13.64 -0.12
CA THR A 291 10.87 12.72 -0.96
C THR A 291 10.05 13.45 -2.03
N ARG A 292 9.65 14.70 -1.80
CA ARG A 292 8.97 15.54 -2.81
C ARG A 292 9.91 16.02 -3.91
N ALA A 293 11.20 16.12 -3.63
CA ALA A 293 12.19 16.42 -4.66
C ALA A 293 12.16 15.36 -5.76
N VAL A 294 12.15 15.79 -7.02
CA VAL A 294 12.15 14.87 -8.18
C VAL A 294 13.52 14.21 -8.25
N ARG A 295 13.55 12.89 -8.35
CA ARG A 295 14.78 12.16 -8.64
C ARG A 295 15.12 12.35 -10.12
N GLU A 296 16.18 13.09 -10.38
CA GLU A 296 16.80 13.24 -11.70
C GLU A 296 17.96 12.24 -11.79
N HIS A 297 18.13 11.69 -12.99
CA HIS A 297 19.30 10.89 -13.39
C HIS A 297 20.09 11.63 -14.43
#